data_990cdb3cd78a3078852812f6706fe195
#
_entry.id   990cdb3cd78a3078852812f6706fe195
#
_cell.length_a   1.000
_cell.length_b   1.000
_cell.length_c   1.000
_cell.angle_alpha   90.00
_cell.angle_beta   90.00
_cell.angle_gamma   90.00
#
_symmetry.space_group_name_H-M   'P 1'
#
loop_
_entity.id
_entity.type
_entity.pdbx_description
1 polymer ?
#
loop_
_entity_poly.entity_id
_entity_poly.type
_entity_poly.pdbx_seq_one_letter_code
_entity_poly.pdbx_strand_id
1 'polypeptide(L)'
;MNTREVFNSHLPRNPNHIFTSAPHRIFVSPENISKERIILLGELLKKVRLVLRLKPKDTLSVFDGTGFEYRAQIVSLTPHAGELKIMGKTHPPRESPLEIHLGQAMPKSQKMDFIIQKAVELGVGEIHPFFSSRTIPRFNLSQAMKKIERWQKISQEASQQSGRINIPTVNPVVEFVELLALPSQASLKIILQKDSSHGSLKNFLTTNQNKRGIFFLVGPEGGFAPEEITRALDHGFKPISLGERILRTETVALTFLSILQYELGDMT
;
A
#
# COMPACT_ATOMS: atom_id res chain seq x y z
N MET A 1 33.84 -42.73 -17.72
CA MET A 1 33.76 -42.76 -16.26
C MET A 1 32.94 -41.55 -15.81
N ASN A 2 31.74 -41.85 -15.34
CA ASN A 2 30.72 -40.91 -14.89
C ASN A 2 30.95 -40.57 -13.44
N THR A 3 30.94 -39.30 -13.06
CA THR A 3 30.62 -38.91 -11.69
C THR A 3 29.86 -37.59 -11.72
N ARG A 4 28.53 -37.70 -11.71
CA ARG A 4 27.60 -36.66 -11.29
C ARG A 4 27.57 -36.65 -9.76
N GLU A 5 28.21 -35.71 -9.12
CA GLU A 5 27.99 -35.46 -7.70
C GLU A 5 26.72 -34.62 -7.53
N VAL A 6 25.80 -35.20 -6.77
CA VAL A 6 24.52 -34.65 -6.36
C VAL A 6 24.80 -33.67 -5.23
N PHE A 7 24.64 -32.38 -5.49
CA PHE A 7 24.59 -31.35 -4.43
C PHE A 7 23.24 -31.44 -3.69
N ASN A 8 23.26 -32.16 -2.59
CA ASN A 8 22.12 -32.24 -1.65
C ASN A 8 22.36 -31.19 -0.56
N SER A 9 21.99 -29.92 -0.82
CA SER A 9 22.04 -28.86 0.18
C SER A 9 20.80 -28.93 1.08
N HIS A 10 20.97 -29.53 2.26
CA HIS A 10 20.02 -29.40 3.38
C HIS A 10 20.11 -27.97 3.94
N LEU A 11 19.30 -27.06 3.40
CA LEU A 11 19.01 -25.81 4.07
C LEU A 11 18.05 -26.12 5.23
N PRO A 12 18.29 -25.60 6.46
CA PRO A 12 17.37 -25.79 7.56
C PRO A 12 16.05 -25.14 7.23
N ARG A 13 14.97 -25.94 7.22
CA ARG A 13 13.61 -25.44 7.07
C ARG A 13 13.30 -24.51 8.24
N ASN A 14 13.07 -23.24 7.93
CA ASN A 14 12.67 -22.21 8.89
C ASN A 14 11.43 -22.71 9.66
N PRO A 15 11.47 -22.81 11.01
CA PRO A 15 10.34 -23.33 11.79
C PRO A 15 9.08 -22.47 11.74
N ASN A 16 9.13 -21.30 11.11
CA ASN A 16 7.98 -20.39 10.94
C ASN A 16 7.09 -20.70 9.73
N HIS A 17 7.37 -21.77 8.95
CA HIS A 17 6.55 -22.20 7.80
C HIS A 17 5.44 -23.21 8.15
N ILE A 18 4.87 -23.15 9.37
CA ILE A 18 3.84 -24.12 9.80
C ILE A 18 2.43 -23.77 9.26
N PHE A 19 2.23 -22.61 8.65
CA PHE A 19 0.94 -22.30 8.03
C PHE A 19 1.04 -22.33 6.51
N THR A 20 0.72 -23.50 5.92
CA THR A 20 0.30 -23.51 4.51
C THR A 20 -0.87 -22.53 4.39
N SER A 21 -0.72 -21.51 3.56
CA SER A 21 -1.75 -20.48 3.36
C SER A 21 -3.07 -21.18 3.02
N ALA A 22 -4.13 -20.90 3.77
CA ALA A 22 -5.45 -21.34 3.40
C ALA A 22 -5.78 -20.79 2.00
N PRO A 23 -6.51 -21.53 1.16
CA PRO A 23 -6.72 -21.18 -0.25
C PRO A 23 -7.46 -19.83 -0.44
N HIS A 24 -8.11 -19.34 0.61
CA HIS A 24 -8.87 -18.09 0.58
C HIS A 24 -8.41 -17.15 1.70
N ARG A 25 -8.21 -15.89 1.34
CA ARG A 25 -7.83 -14.82 2.25
C ARG A 25 -8.86 -13.70 2.19
N ILE A 26 -9.35 -13.25 3.36
CA ILE A 26 -10.35 -12.19 3.46
C ILE A 26 -9.97 -11.16 4.53
N PHE A 27 -10.40 -9.92 4.33
CA PHE A 27 -10.36 -8.88 5.35
C PHE A 27 -11.59 -9.00 6.25
N VAL A 28 -11.38 -8.86 7.56
CA VAL A 28 -12.46 -8.71 8.55
C VAL A 28 -12.08 -7.56 9.47
N SER A 29 -13.00 -6.62 9.63
CA SER A 29 -12.79 -5.48 10.53
C SER A 29 -12.55 -5.93 11.98
N PRO A 30 -11.59 -5.30 12.70
CA PRO A 30 -11.21 -5.70 14.05
C PRO A 30 -12.39 -5.82 15.04
N GLU A 31 -13.41 -5.00 14.88
CA GLU A 31 -14.63 -5.06 15.74
C GLU A 31 -15.38 -6.39 15.63
N ASN A 32 -15.20 -7.13 14.55
CA ASN A 32 -15.83 -8.44 14.33
C ASN A 32 -14.91 -9.62 14.74
N ILE A 33 -13.78 -9.32 15.36
CA ILE A 33 -12.78 -10.30 15.80
C ILE A 33 -12.67 -10.26 17.33
N SER A 34 -12.97 -11.38 17.99
CA SER A 34 -12.77 -11.59 19.41
C SER A 34 -11.53 -12.48 19.66
N LYS A 35 -11.26 -12.84 20.93
CA LYS A 35 -10.12 -13.72 21.26
C LYS A 35 -10.19 -15.10 20.57
N GLU A 36 -11.38 -15.65 20.36
CA GLU A 36 -11.56 -17.01 19.87
C GLU A 36 -12.39 -17.13 18.59
N ARG A 37 -13.12 -16.06 18.23
CA ARG A 37 -14.14 -16.11 17.19
C ARG A 37 -14.07 -14.89 16.27
N ILE A 38 -14.48 -15.14 15.03
CA ILE A 38 -14.67 -14.11 14.01
C ILE A 38 -16.10 -14.20 13.51
N ILE A 39 -16.76 -13.06 13.39
CA ILE A 39 -18.14 -12.98 12.89
C ILE A 39 -18.14 -12.39 11.49
N LEU A 40 -18.78 -13.06 10.55
CA LEU A 40 -18.98 -12.60 9.17
C LEU A 40 -20.40 -12.07 9.03
N LEU A 41 -20.54 -10.85 8.52
CA LEU A 41 -21.81 -10.17 8.30
C LEU A 41 -21.90 -9.60 6.87
N GLY A 42 -23.11 -9.24 6.46
CA GLY A 42 -23.38 -8.45 5.26
C GLY A 42 -22.77 -9.01 3.96
N GLU A 43 -22.10 -8.15 3.20
CA GLU A 43 -21.52 -8.50 1.90
C GLU A 43 -20.37 -9.51 2.01
N LEU A 44 -19.60 -9.46 3.12
CA LEU A 44 -18.52 -10.41 3.34
C LEU A 44 -19.06 -11.83 3.55
N LEU A 45 -20.14 -11.99 4.31
CA LEU A 45 -20.85 -13.26 4.47
C LEU A 45 -21.36 -13.79 3.13
N LYS A 46 -22.00 -12.92 2.32
CA LYS A 46 -22.45 -13.29 0.96
C LYS A 46 -21.27 -13.76 0.10
N LYS A 47 -20.16 -13.03 0.11
CA LYS A 47 -18.94 -13.40 -0.63
C LYS A 47 -18.45 -14.80 -0.23
N VAL A 48 -18.34 -15.08 1.08
CA VAL A 48 -17.87 -16.37 1.58
C VAL A 48 -18.82 -17.50 1.18
N ARG A 49 -20.13 -17.31 1.29
CA ARG A 49 -21.14 -18.34 0.97
C ARG A 49 -21.35 -18.56 -0.53
N LEU A 50 -21.51 -17.46 -1.30
CA LEU A 50 -22.03 -17.53 -2.67
C LEU A 50 -20.90 -17.49 -3.71
N VAL A 51 -19.84 -16.73 -3.45
CA VAL A 51 -18.72 -16.56 -4.39
C VAL A 51 -17.63 -17.59 -4.09
N LEU A 52 -17.14 -17.65 -2.86
CA LEU A 52 -16.12 -18.61 -2.44
C LEU A 52 -16.69 -20.00 -2.19
N ARG A 53 -18.02 -20.11 -1.98
CA ARG A 53 -18.77 -21.36 -1.78
C ARG A 53 -18.21 -22.22 -0.64
N LEU A 54 -17.67 -21.56 0.38
CA LEU A 54 -17.12 -22.25 1.55
C LEU A 54 -18.24 -22.81 2.43
N LYS A 55 -17.93 -23.88 3.17
CA LYS A 55 -18.85 -24.65 4.00
C LYS A 55 -18.32 -24.77 5.44
N PRO A 56 -19.16 -25.13 6.43
CA PRO A 56 -18.68 -25.52 7.76
C PRO A 56 -17.55 -26.56 7.66
N LYS A 57 -16.50 -26.39 8.49
CA LYS A 57 -15.22 -27.09 8.55
C LYS A 57 -14.17 -26.62 7.53
N ASP A 58 -14.49 -25.84 6.51
CA ASP A 58 -13.48 -25.22 5.65
C ASP A 58 -12.65 -24.22 6.46
N THR A 59 -11.40 -24.01 6.01
CA THR A 59 -10.47 -23.06 6.63
C THR A 59 -10.14 -21.95 5.67
N LEU A 60 -9.92 -20.74 6.23
CA LEU A 60 -9.49 -19.58 5.48
C LEU A 60 -8.53 -18.71 6.32
N SER A 61 -7.76 -17.88 5.63
CA SER A 61 -6.97 -16.83 6.27
C SER A 61 -7.81 -15.56 6.40
N VAL A 62 -7.77 -14.96 7.58
CA VAL A 62 -8.40 -13.66 7.87
C VAL A 62 -7.30 -12.70 8.30
N PHE A 63 -7.29 -11.48 7.76
CA PHE A 63 -6.45 -10.41 8.26
C PHE A 63 -7.31 -9.22 8.70
N ASP A 64 -6.85 -8.47 9.68
CA ASP A 64 -7.61 -7.39 10.30
C ASP A 64 -7.14 -5.98 9.89
N GLY A 65 -6.09 -5.89 9.07
CA GLY A 65 -5.50 -4.63 8.63
C GLY A 65 -4.62 -3.94 9.68
N THR A 66 -4.41 -4.55 10.85
CA THR A 66 -3.62 -4.00 11.96
C THR A 66 -2.30 -4.74 12.19
N GLY A 67 -1.90 -5.58 11.25
CA GLY A 67 -0.65 -6.35 11.32
C GLY A 67 -0.84 -7.82 11.72
N PHE A 68 -2.07 -8.27 11.93
CA PHE A 68 -2.33 -9.66 12.29
C PHE A 68 -3.04 -10.44 11.21
N GLU A 69 -2.68 -11.72 11.10
CA GLU A 69 -3.35 -12.71 10.26
C GLU A 69 -3.78 -13.91 11.11
N TYR A 70 -5.00 -14.36 10.89
CA TYR A 70 -5.64 -15.46 11.63
C TYR A 70 -5.93 -16.61 10.68
N ARG A 71 -5.57 -17.82 11.07
CA ARG A 71 -6.13 -19.03 10.47
C ARG A 71 -7.43 -19.35 11.19
N ALA A 72 -8.53 -19.39 10.44
CA ALA A 72 -9.85 -19.61 11.01
C ALA A 72 -10.58 -20.76 10.31
N GLN A 73 -11.39 -21.50 11.08
CA GLN A 73 -12.26 -22.57 10.58
C GLN A 73 -13.72 -22.14 10.69
N ILE A 74 -14.48 -22.34 9.64
CA ILE A 74 -15.91 -22.06 9.62
C ILE A 74 -16.64 -23.04 10.54
N VAL A 75 -17.34 -22.50 11.54
CA VAL A 75 -18.19 -23.26 12.46
C VAL A 75 -19.61 -23.33 11.90
N SER A 76 -20.16 -22.19 11.52
CA SER A 76 -21.51 -22.09 10.98
C SER A 76 -21.63 -20.99 9.92
N LEU A 77 -22.55 -21.20 8.99
CA LEU A 77 -22.95 -20.23 7.96
C LEU A 77 -24.47 -20.23 7.83
N THR A 78 -25.10 -19.17 8.33
CA THR A 78 -26.53 -18.90 8.16
C THR A 78 -26.76 -17.80 7.11
N PRO A 79 -28.00 -17.48 6.73
CA PRO A 79 -28.30 -16.33 5.89
C PRO A 79 -27.91 -14.98 6.50
N HIS A 80 -27.82 -14.88 7.83
CA HIS A 80 -27.66 -13.62 8.57
C HIS A 80 -26.26 -13.44 9.17
N ALA A 81 -25.58 -14.54 9.52
CA ALA A 81 -24.25 -14.51 10.12
C ALA A 81 -23.44 -15.76 9.78
N GLY A 82 -22.12 -15.59 9.72
CA GLY A 82 -21.14 -16.67 9.71
C GLY A 82 -20.29 -16.60 10.97
N GLU A 83 -20.01 -17.74 11.59
CA GLU A 83 -19.13 -17.85 12.74
C GLU A 83 -17.90 -18.69 12.39
N LEU A 84 -16.72 -18.15 12.68
CA LEU A 84 -15.45 -18.83 12.51
C LEU A 84 -14.75 -18.96 13.86
N LYS A 85 -14.11 -20.10 14.10
CA LYS A 85 -13.22 -20.34 15.23
C LYS A 85 -11.80 -20.00 14.82
N ILE A 86 -11.11 -19.21 15.63
CA ILE A 86 -9.68 -18.91 15.43
C ILE A 86 -8.88 -20.15 15.81
N MET A 87 -8.07 -20.65 14.86
CA MET A 87 -7.20 -21.80 15.04
C MET A 87 -5.76 -21.37 15.32
N GLY A 88 -5.40 -20.13 14.98
CA GLY A 88 -4.10 -19.55 15.21
C GLY A 88 -4.04 -18.09 14.79
N LYS A 89 -3.13 -17.33 15.43
CA LYS A 89 -2.87 -15.90 15.14
C LYS A 89 -1.39 -15.74 14.87
N THR A 90 -1.03 -14.99 13.83
CA THR A 90 0.36 -14.72 13.45
C THR A 90 0.54 -13.24 13.12
N HIS A 91 1.80 -12.79 13.12
CA HIS A 91 2.23 -11.49 12.60
C HIS A 91 3.31 -11.76 11.54
N PRO A 92 2.92 -12.09 10.31
CA PRO A 92 3.88 -12.44 9.27
C PRO A 92 4.70 -11.22 8.83
N PRO A 93 6.01 -11.35 8.58
CA PRO A 93 6.86 -10.24 8.13
C PRO A 93 6.64 -9.96 6.64
N ARG A 94 5.53 -9.32 6.31
CA ARG A 94 5.14 -9.01 4.91
C ARG A 94 5.05 -7.51 4.62
N GLU A 95 5.37 -6.68 5.60
CA GLU A 95 5.41 -5.24 5.40
C GLU A 95 6.84 -4.78 5.16
N SER A 96 6.98 -3.81 4.27
CA SER A 96 8.27 -3.15 4.02
C SER A 96 8.82 -2.51 5.30
N PRO A 97 10.14 -2.50 5.50
CA PRO A 97 10.77 -1.75 6.58
C PRO A 97 10.71 -0.23 6.36
N LEU A 98 10.22 0.21 5.20
CA LEU A 98 10.08 1.62 4.84
C LEU A 98 8.69 2.14 5.20
N GLU A 99 8.64 3.29 5.85
CA GLU A 99 7.43 4.08 6.04
C GLU A 99 7.30 5.09 4.88
N ILE A 100 6.55 4.71 3.84
CA ILE A 100 6.44 5.50 2.61
C ILE A 100 5.10 6.20 2.54
N HIS A 101 5.13 7.53 2.45
CA HIS A 101 3.98 8.40 2.22
C HIS A 101 4.02 8.94 0.79
N LEU A 102 2.96 8.73 0.04
CA LEU A 102 2.78 9.24 -1.32
C LEU A 102 1.85 10.44 -1.32
N GLY A 103 2.36 11.63 -1.58
CA GLY A 103 1.57 12.78 -1.99
C GLY A 103 1.31 12.72 -3.49
N GLN A 104 0.06 12.42 -3.88
CA GLN A 104 -0.34 12.28 -5.27
C GLN A 104 -1.27 13.44 -5.68
N ALA A 105 -0.80 14.30 -6.58
CA ALA A 105 -1.69 15.27 -7.20
C ALA A 105 -2.81 14.56 -7.96
N MET A 106 -4.02 15.11 -7.85
CA MET A 106 -5.19 14.52 -8.50
C MET A 106 -4.98 14.42 -10.02
N PRO A 107 -4.89 13.20 -10.57
CA PRO A 107 -4.73 13.00 -12.00
C PRO A 107 -6.07 13.15 -12.73
N LYS A 108 -6.00 13.32 -14.04
CA LYS A 108 -7.18 13.25 -14.91
C LYS A 108 -7.79 11.84 -14.94
N SER A 109 -9.09 11.77 -15.19
CA SER A 109 -9.81 10.51 -15.35
C SER A 109 -9.75 9.59 -14.10
N GLN A 110 -9.82 8.28 -14.31
CA GLN A 110 -9.85 7.27 -13.23
C GLN A 110 -8.45 6.74 -12.86
N LYS A 111 -7.38 7.45 -13.22
CA LYS A 111 -6.01 7.01 -12.97
C LYS A 111 -5.69 6.85 -11.48
N MET A 112 -6.37 7.60 -10.60
CA MET A 112 -6.17 7.52 -9.16
C MET A 112 -6.47 6.12 -8.62
N ASP A 113 -7.50 5.44 -9.11
CA ASP A 113 -7.82 4.07 -8.72
C ASP A 113 -6.66 3.12 -8.99
N PHE A 114 -6.05 3.23 -10.19
CA PHE A 114 -4.90 2.43 -10.59
C PHE A 114 -3.65 2.77 -9.76
N ILE A 115 -3.39 4.07 -9.53
CA ILE A 115 -2.26 4.51 -8.69
C ILE A 115 -2.38 3.92 -7.29
N ILE A 116 -3.54 4.03 -6.64
CA ILE A 116 -3.77 3.51 -5.30
C ILE A 116 -3.56 2.00 -5.28
N GLN A 117 -4.20 1.27 -6.17
CA GLN A 117 -4.06 -0.18 -6.25
C GLN A 117 -2.59 -0.60 -6.32
N LYS A 118 -1.84 -0.03 -7.26
CA LYS A 118 -0.44 -0.43 -7.49
C LYS A 118 0.52 0.13 -6.43
N ALA A 119 0.27 1.32 -5.89
CA ALA A 119 1.05 1.84 -4.77
C ALA A 119 0.93 0.95 -3.53
N VAL A 120 -0.27 0.43 -3.24
CA VAL A 120 -0.50 -0.52 -2.16
C VAL A 120 0.28 -1.82 -2.39
N GLU A 121 0.20 -2.40 -3.59
CA GLU A 121 0.96 -3.59 -3.97
C GLU A 121 2.48 -3.38 -3.82
N LEU A 122 2.97 -2.14 -4.05
CA LEU A 122 4.37 -1.73 -3.94
C LEU A 122 4.77 -1.23 -2.54
N GLY A 123 3.96 -1.45 -1.52
CA GLY A 123 4.36 -1.22 -0.13
C GLY A 123 4.21 0.23 0.37
N VAL A 124 3.38 1.08 -0.26
CA VAL A 124 3.07 2.40 0.31
C VAL A 124 2.40 2.25 1.68
N GLY A 125 2.73 3.14 2.64
CA GLY A 125 2.10 3.19 3.97
C GLY A 125 0.87 4.09 4.01
N GLU A 126 0.98 5.29 3.42
CA GLU A 126 -0.12 6.26 3.33
C GLU A 126 -0.16 6.94 1.98
N ILE A 127 -1.36 7.33 1.55
CA ILE A 127 -1.59 8.08 0.32
C ILE A 127 -2.31 9.38 0.67
N HIS A 128 -1.74 10.50 0.22
CA HIS A 128 -2.24 11.86 0.44
C HIS A 128 -2.62 12.48 -0.90
N PRO A 129 -3.88 12.34 -1.35
CA PRO A 129 -4.35 13.00 -2.55
C PRO A 129 -4.41 14.51 -2.34
N PHE A 130 -4.02 15.29 -3.36
CA PHE A 130 -4.07 16.75 -3.23
C PHE A 130 -4.39 17.45 -4.55
N PHE A 131 -4.88 18.69 -4.45
CA PHE A 131 -5.03 19.60 -5.56
C PHE A 131 -3.78 20.45 -5.74
N SER A 132 -3.12 20.34 -6.87
CA SER A 132 -2.09 21.23 -7.36
C SER A 132 -2.73 22.36 -8.19
N SER A 133 -2.03 23.46 -8.39
CA SER A 133 -2.50 24.59 -9.21
C SER A 133 -2.85 24.17 -10.65
N ARG A 134 -2.18 23.17 -11.18
CA ARG A 134 -2.41 22.62 -12.53
C ARG A 134 -3.30 21.38 -12.54
N THR A 135 -3.96 21.07 -11.43
CA THR A 135 -4.95 20.00 -11.34
C THR A 135 -6.26 20.43 -11.99
N ILE A 136 -6.73 19.65 -12.97
CA ILE A 136 -7.99 19.96 -13.69
C ILE A 136 -9.22 19.48 -12.92
N PRO A 137 -9.29 18.22 -12.39
CA PRO A 137 -10.48 17.77 -11.69
C PRO A 137 -10.60 18.46 -10.32
N ARG A 138 -11.67 19.22 -10.14
CA ARG A 138 -12.12 19.75 -8.86
C ARG A 138 -13.47 19.11 -8.52
N PHE A 139 -13.72 18.82 -7.27
CA PHE A 139 -14.97 18.26 -6.79
C PHE A 139 -15.36 18.83 -5.43
N ASN A 140 -16.65 18.83 -5.15
CA ASN A 140 -17.17 19.28 -3.87
C ASN A 140 -16.95 18.25 -2.76
N LEU A 141 -17.22 18.64 -1.51
CA LEU A 141 -17.02 17.78 -0.32
C LEU A 141 -17.73 16.43 -0.42
N SER A 142 -18.99 16.40 -0.88
CA SER A 142 -19.76 15.14 -1.00
C SER A 142 -19.13 14.20 -2.03
N GLN A 143 -18.66 14.73 -3.15
CA GLN A 143 -17.93 13.95 -4.15
C GLN A 143 -16.58 13.47 -3.63
N ALA A 144 -15.88 14.32 -2.85
CA ALA A 144 -14.62 13.97 -2.22
C ALA A 144 -14.79 12.78 -1.28
N MET A 145 -15.78 12.81 -0.39
CA MET A 145 -16.04 11.72 0.56
C MET A 145 -16.29 10.39 -0.16
N LYS A 146 -17.18 10.37 -1.16
CA LYS A 146 -17.45 9.15 -1.95
C LYS A 146 -16.22 8.60 -2.65
N LYS A 147 -15.32 9.48 -3.12
CA LYS A 147 -14.05 9.06 -3.73
C LYS A 147 -13.11 8.44 -2.70
N ILE A 148 -12.97 9.04 -1.51
CA ILE A 148 -12.12 8.54 -0.43
C ILE A 148 -12.61 7.16 0.02
N GLU A 149 -13.91 6.98 0.26
CA GLU A 149 -14.49 5.68 0.59
C GLU A 149 -14.17 4.61 -0.47
N ARG A 150 -14.33 4.97 -1.76
CA ARG A 150 -13.97 4.09 -2.87
C ARG A 150 -12.47 3.75 -2.87
N TRP A 151 -11.60 4.74 -2.70
CA TRP A 151 -10.16 4.56 -2.70
C TRP A 151 -9.66 3.74 -1.51
N GLN A 152 -10.26 3.96 -0.34
CA GLN A 152 -9.97 3.13 0.84
C GLN A 152 -10.36 1.67 0.61
N LYS A 153 -11.47 1.43 -0.08
CA LYS A 153 -11.87 0.08 -0.47
C LYS A 153 -10.89 -0.55 -1.48
N ILE A 154 -10.39 0.22 -2.45
CA ILE A 154 -9.35 -0.24 -3.37
C ILE A 154 -8.07 -0.59 -2.60
N SER A 155 -7.64 0.24 -1.64
CA SER A 155 -6.50 -0.05 -0.77
C SER A 155 -6.68 -1.36 -0.02
N GLN A 156 -7.86 -1.60 0.57
CA GLN A 156 -8.19 -2.84 1.26
C GLN A 156 -8.14 -4.06 0.33
N GLU A 157 -8.75 -3.96 -0.86
CA GLU A 157 -8.78 -5.05 -1.84
C GLU A 157 -7.37 -5.37 -2.37
N ALA A 158 -6.55 -4.35 -2.62
CA ALA A 158 -5.15 -4.50 -3.02
C ALA A 158 -4.30 -5.14 -1.91
N SER A 159 -4.49 -4.73 -0.64
CA SER A 159 -3.83 -5.35 0.52
C SER A 159 -4.23 -6.82 0.68
N GLN A 160 -5.52 -7.14 0.46
CA GLN A 160 -5.99 -8.52 0.49
C GLN A 160 -5.32 -9.37 -0.59
N GLN A 161 -5.19 -8.84 -1.82
CA GLN A 161 -4.62 -9.56 -2.95
C GLN A 161 -3.11 -9.70 -2.86
N SER A 162 -2.40 -8.63 -2.47
CA SER A 162 -0.93 -8.63 -2.36
C SER A 162 -0.38 -9.35 -1.12
N GLY A 163 -1.26 -9.77 -0.20
CA GLY A 163 -0.85 -10.46 1.02
C GLY A 163 -0.43 -9.55 2.17
N ARG A 164 -0.58 -8.23 2.04
CA ARG A 164 -0.25 -7.27 3.10
C ARG A 164 -1.13 -7.46 4.33
N ILE A 165 -0.56 -7.24 5.51
CA ILE A 165 -1.27 -7.35 6.79
C ILE A 165 -1.76 -6.00 7.31
N ASN A 166 -1.22 -4.91 6.79
CA ASN A 166 -1.69 -3.55 7.02
C ASN A 166 -2.48 -3.05 5.80
N ILE A 167 -3.46 -2.18 6.04
CA ILE A 167 -4.21 -1.51 4.99
C ILE A 167 -3.75 -0.05 4.96
N PRO A 168 -3.07 0.41 3.90
CA PRO A 168 -2.68 1.80 3.76
C PRO A 168 -3.88 2.74 3.83
N THR A 169 -3.71 3.83 4.56
CA THR A 169 -4.72 4.88 4.67
C THR A 169 -4.71 5.75 3.41
N VAL A 170 -5.88 6.02 2.87
CA VAL A 170 -6.09 7.06 1.85
C VAL A 170 -6.68 8.28 2.55
N ASN A 171 -5.87 9.31 2.71
CA ASN A 171 -6.23 10.53 3.42
C ASN A 171 -7.24 11.39 2.63
N PRO A 172 -7.94 12.33 3.28
CA PRO A 172 -8.76 13.31 2.60
C PRO A 172 -7.97 14.10 1.56
N VAL A 173 -8.68 14.54 0.49
CA VAL A 173 -8.08 15.40 -0.52
C VAL A 173 -7.93 16.81 0.04
N VAL A 174 -6.72 17.36 -0.01
CA VAL A 174 -6.39 18.69 0.51
C VAL A 174 -5.78 19.57 -0.58
N GLU A 175 -5.67 20.88 -0.33
CA GLU A 175 -4.90 21.76 -1.19
C GLU A 175 -3.38 21.54 -0.97
N PHE A 176 -2.56 21.85 -1.97
CA PHE A 176 -1.11 21.63 -1.92
C PHE A 176 -0.45 22.29 -0.71
N VAL A 177 -0.91 23.50 -0.36
CA VAL A 177 -0.37 24.23 0.80
C VAL A 177 -0.68 23.52 2.12
N GLU A 178 -1.89 22.99 2.24
CA GLU A 178 -2.30 22.21 3.42
C GLU A 178 -1.49 20.91 3.52
N LEU A 179 -1.22 20.24 2.39
CA LEU A 179 -0.37 19.04 2.35
C LEU A 179 1.03 19.31 2.90
N LEU A 180 1.65 20.44 2.49
CA LEU A 180 3.00 20.79 2.94
C LEU A 180 3.05 21.11 4.45
N ALA A 181 1.94 21.59 5.03
CA ALA A 181 1.80 21.89 6.45
C ALA A 181 1.50 20.66 7.32
N LEU A 182 1.20 19.50 6.73
CA LEU A 182 0.94 18.29 7.51
C LEU A 182 2.15 17.91 8.37
N PRO A 183 1.93 17.54 9.63
CA PRO A 183 2.99 16.99 10.46
C PRO A 183 3.55 15.73 9.79
N SER A 184 4.84 15.69 9.53
CA SER A 184 5.49 14.53 8.95
C SER A 184 6.78 14.22 9.68
N GLN A 185 6.91 12.99 10.17
CA GLN A 185 8.14 12.47 10.76
C GLN A 185 9.08 11.88 9.67
N ALA A 186 8.73 12.03 8.40
CA ALA A 186 9.54 11.54 7.31
C ALA A 186 10.95 12.16 7.36
N SER A 187 11.95 11.30 7.37
CA SER A 187 13.36 11.70 7.36
C SER A 187 13.85 12.14 5.98
N LEU A 188 13.11 11.77 4.93
CA LEU A 188 13.32 12.21 3.56
C LEU A 188 12.01 12.79 3.01
N LYS A 189 12.09 14.03 2.53
CA LYS A 189 11.01 14.70 1.79
C LYS A 189 11.46 14.95 0.36
N ILE A 190 10.71 14.46 -0.62
CA ILE A 190 11.12 14.47 -2.03
C ILE A 190 9.99 15.01 -2.90
N ILE A 191 10.29 15.92 -3.81
CA ILE A 191 9.38 16.34 -4.87
C ILE A 191 9.93 15.87 -6.23
N LEU A 192 9.13 15.06 -6.92
CA LEU A 192 9.54 14.50 -8.20
C LEU A 192 9.22 15.47 -9.33
N GLN A 193 10.26 15.90 -10.05
CA GLN A 193 10.16 16.80 -11.20
C GLN A 193 11.16 16.43 -12.28
N LYS A 194 10.88 16.86 -13.52
CA LYS A 194 11.75 16.52 -14.67
C LYS A 194 13.11 17.18 -14.58
N ASP A 195 13.13 18.49 -14.34
CA ASP A 195 14.34 19.31 -14.40
C ASP A 195 14.90 19.52 -12.99
N SER A 196 15.62 18.53 -12.47
CA SER A 196 16.35 18.71 -11.21
C SER A 196 17.86 18.69 -11.46
N SER A 197 18.54 19.76 -11.08
CA SER A 197 20.02 19.87 -11.07
C SER A 197 20.67 19.13 -9.89
N HIS A 198 19.89 18.38 -9.09
CA HIS A 198 20.31 17.81 -7.81
C HIS A 198 20.87 16.39 -7.94
N GLY A 199 21.84 16.18 -8.83
CA GLY A 199 22.61 14.94 -8.87
C GLY A 199 21.83 13.68 -9.29
N SER A 200 22.54 12.55 -9.30
CA SER A 200 21.95 11.25 -9.63
C SER A 200 21.04 10.74 -8.51
N LEU A 201 19.83 10.26 -8.84
CA LEU A 201 18.94 9.57 -7.90
C LEU A 201 19.67 8.46 -7.13
N LYS A 202 20.53 7.70 -7.84
CA LYS A 202 21.32 6.63 -7.22
C LYS A 202 22.22 7.17 -6.10
N ASN A 203 22.95 8.25 -6.34
CA ASN A 203 23.81 8.86 -5.31
C ASN A 203 22.98 9.39 -4.14
N PHE A 204 21.81 9.99 -4.43
CA PHE A 204 20.89 10.47 -3.39
C PHE A 204 20.43 9.33 -2.47
N LEU A 205 19.99 8.20 -3.04
CA LEU A 205 19.54 7.05 -2.27
C LEU A 205 20.70 6.39 -1.51
N THR A 206 21.86 6.23 -2.13
CA THR A 206 23.08 5.69 -1.47
C THR A 206 23.47 6.51 -0.24
N THR A 207 23.42 7.84 -0.34
CA THR A 207 23.75 8.72 0.80
C THR A 207 22.70 8.64 1.94
N ASN A 208 21.49 8.16 1.65
CA ASN A 208 20.37 8.12 2.58
C ASN A 208 19.91 6.69 2.94
N GLN A 209 20.77 5.67 2.80
CA GLN A 209 20.41 4.26 3.01
C GLN A 209 19.84 3.93 4.42
N ASN A 210 20.18 4.73 5.42
CA ASN A 210 19.69 4.53 6.80
C ASN A 210 18.34 5.20 7.09
N LYS A 211 17.75 5.88 6.11
CA LYS A 211 16.48 6.57 6.26
C LYS A 211 15.34 5.59 5.99
N ARG A 212 14.30 5.63 6.84
CA ARG A 212 13.15 4.73 6.72
C ARG A 212 11.84 5.45 6.44
N GLY A 213 11.66 6.65 6.97
CA GLY A 213 10.49 7.49 6.70
C GLY A 213 10.70 8.33 5.45
N ILE A 214 9.86 8.15 4.43
CA ILE A 214 9.98 8.83 3.13
C ILE A 214 8.62 9.43 2.76
N PHE A 215 8.58 10.74 2.51
CA PHE A 215 7.42 11.41 1.96
C PHE A 215 7.78 11.99 0.59
N PHE A 216 7.12 11.52 -0.45
CA PHE A 216 7.39 12.01 -1.80
C PHE A 216 6.13 12.51 -2.51
N LEU A 217 6.31 13.55 -3.34
CA LEU A 217 5.25 14.23 -4.06
C LEU A 217 5.33 13.97 -5.56
N VAL A 218 4.20 13.65 -6.14
CA VAL A 218 4.02 13.45 -7.58
C VAL A 218 3.00 14.45 -8.11
N GLY A 219 3.39 15.24 -9.10
CA GLY A 219 2.56 16.25 -9.73
C GLY A 219 1.49 15.68 -10.67
N PRO A 220 0.53 16.52 -11.11
CA PRO A 220 -0.42 16.16 -12.15
C PRO A 220 0.26 16.07 -13.52
N GLU A 221 -0.51 15.77 -14.58
CA GLU A 221 0.02 15.67 -15.95
C GLU A 221 0.72 16.94 -16.45
N GLY A 222 0.33 18.11 -15.91
CA GLY A 222 0.97 19.39 -16.21
C GLY A 222 2.21 19.71 -15.36
N GLY A 223 2.62 18.79 -14.48
CA GLY A 223 3.70 19.00 -13.52
C GLY A 223 3.36 20.04 -12.44
N PHE A 224 4.31 20.33 -11.57
CA PHE A 224 4.20 21.41 -10.58
C PHE A 224 4.43 22.78 -11.21
N ALA A 225 3.79 23.80 -10.67
CA ALA A 225 4.13 25.19 -11.00
C ALA A 225 5.42 25.60 -10.28
N PRO A 226 6.18 26.61 -10.82
CA PRO A 226 7.42 27.07 -10.17
C PRO A 226 7.22 27.47 -8.71
N GLU A 227 6.10 28.14 -8.41
CA GLU A 227 5.75 28.59 -7.05
C GLU A 227 5.48 27.41 -6.10
N GLU A 228 4.93 26.32 -6.61
CA GLU A 228 4.71 25.08 -5.84
C GLU A 228 6.03 24.42 -5.51
N ILE A 229 6.96 24.38 -6.47
CA ILE A 229 8.31 23.86 -6.24
C ILE A 229 9.02 24.69 -5.16
N THR A 230 9.02 26.02 -5.27
CA THR A 230 9.64 26.90 -4.28
C THR A 230 9.05 26.63 -2.89
N ARG A 231 7.73 26.59 -2.75
CA ARG A 231 7.07 26.29 -1.47
C ARG A 231 7.45 24.90 -0.92
N ALA A 232 7.57 23.90 -1.77
CA ALA A 232 8.00 22.56 -1.33
C ALA A 232 9.47 22.60 -0.81
N LEU A 233 10.36 23.33 -1.48
CA LEU A 233 11.74 23.53 -1.01
C LEU A 233 11.78 24.20 0.37
N ASP A 234 10.97 25.24 0.60
CA ASP A 234 10.86 25.94 1.89
C ASP A 234 10.36 25.00 3.01
N HIS A 235 9.61 23.94 2.67
CA HIS A 235 9.17 22.89 3.60
C HIS A 235 10.12 21.68 3.68
N GLY A 236 11.34 21.82 3.13
CA GLY A 236 12.41 20.80 3.22
C GLY A 236 12.31 19.66 2.21
N PHE A 237 11.45 19.76 1.20
CA PHE A 237 11.45 18.80 0.10
C PHE A 237 12.66 19.01 -0.80
N LYS A 238 13.24 17.93 -1.29
CA LYS A 238 14.34 17.92 -2.24
C LYS A 238 13.84 17.55 -3.63
N PRO A 239 14.16 18.32 -4.67
CA PRO A 239 13.75 18.01 -6.03
C PRO A 239 14.61 16.89 -6.59
N ILE A 240 13.98 15.86 -7.11
CA ILE A 240 14.64 14.69 -7.72
C ILE A 240 14.02 14.41 -9.08
N SER A 241 14.86 14.04 -10.06
CA SER A 241 14.46 13.58 -11.38
C SER A 241 14.60 12.06 -11.51
N LEU A 242 13.67 11.43 -12.24
CA LEU A 242 13.75 10.03 -12.63
C LEU A 242 14.41 9.83 -14.02
N GLY A 243 15.12 10.85 -14.52
CA GLY A 243 15.83 10.84 -15.79
C GLY A 243 15.17 11.70 -16.88
N GLU A 244 15.72 11.62 -18.08
CA GLU A 244 15.41 12.54 -19.19
C GLU A 244 14.03 12.33 -19.82
N ARG A 245 13.44 11.15 -19.69
CA ARG A 245 12.13 10.86 -20.29
C ARG A 245 10.99 11.46 -19.50
N ILE A 246 10.00 12.04 -20.19
CA ILE A 246 8.75 12.46 -19.57
C ILE A 246 7.91 11.23 -19.25
N LEU A 247 7.73 10.96 -17.98
CA LEU A 247 6.88 9.89 -17.50
C LEU A 247 5.47 10.42 -17.19
N ARG A 248 4.45 9.59 -17.38
CA ARG A 248 3.10 9.92 -16.93
C ARG A 248 3.02 9.89 -15.40
N THR A 249 2.09 10.64 -14.81
CA THR A 249 1.98 10.78 -13.36
C THR A 249 1.85 9.42 -12.64
N GLU A 250 1.04 8.51 -13.18
CA GLU A 250 0.94 7.13 -12.69
C GLU A 250 2.27 6.37 -12.80
N THR A 251 2.99 6.55 -13.87
CA THR A 251 4.31 5.90 -14.06
C THR A 251 5.34 6.45 -13.08
N VAL A 252 5.36 7.76 -12.83
CA VAL A 252 6.26 8.41 -11.87
C VAL A 252 6.09 7.79 -10.48
N ALA A 253 4.85 7.74 -9.98
CA ALA A 253 4.55 7.21 -8.66
C ALA A 253 5.04 5.77 -8.48
N LEU A 254 4.69 4.90 -9.42
CA LEU A 254 5.00 3.47 -9.34
C LEU A 254 6.49 3.18 -9.54
N THR A 255 7.12 3.86 -10.49
CA THR A 255 8.57 3.72 -10.73
C THR A 255 9.37 4.12 -9.50
N PHE A 256 9.01 5.26 -8.87
CA PHE A 256 9.75 5.72 -7.70
C PHE A 256 9.53 4.80 -6.49
N LEU A 257 8.31 4.32 -6.26
CA LEU A 257 8.02 3.31 -5.24
C LEU A 257 8.86 2.05 -5.46
N SER A 258 8.90 1.52 -6.69
CA SER A 258 9.70 0.32 -7.01
C SER A 258 11.20 0.54 -6.75
N ILE A 259 11.74 1.71 -7.11
CA ILE A 259 13.13 2.05 -6.86
C ILE A 259 13.41 2.14 -5.35
N LEU A 260 12.52 2.77 -4.57
CA LEU A 260 12.67 2.83 -3.11
C LEU A 260 12.68 1.45 -2.47
N GLN A 261 11.76 0.58 -2.88
CA GLN A 261 11.69 -0.79 -2.35
C GLN A 261 12.90 -1.64 -2.76
N TYR A 262 13.43 -1.45 -3.97
CA TYR A 262 14.62 -2.15 -4.44
C TYR A 262 15.90 -1.67 -3.73
N GLU A 263 16.09 -0.35 -3.58
CA GLU A 263 17.33 0.22 -3.04
C GLU A 263 17.36 0.24 -1.49
N LEU A 264 16.21 0.39 -0.84
CA LEU A 264 16.12 0.64 0.60
C LEU A 264 15.15 -0.29 1.34
N GLY A 265 14.27 -0.97 0.63
CA GLY A 265 13.15 -1.75 1.17
C GLY A 265 13.36 -3.26 1.11
N ASP A 266 12.33 -3.98 0.65
CA ASP A 266 12.21 -5.44 0.69
C ASP A 266 12.17 -6.13 -0.70
N MET A 267 12.29 -5.39 -1.79
CA MET A 267 12.42 -5.95 -3.14
C MET A 267 13.90 -6.32 -3.40
N THR A 268 14.26 -7.58 -3.21
CA THR A 268 15.61 -8.14 -3.41
C THR A 268 15.65 -9.14 -4.56
#